data_22b666ef83872b254496fc942a82dea0
#
_entry.id   22b666ef83872b254496fc942a82dea0
#
_cell.length_a   1.000
_cell.length_b   1.000
_cell.length_c   1.000
_cell.angle_alpha   90.00
_cell.angle_beta   90.00
_cell.angle_gamma   90.00
#
_symmetry.space_group_name_H-M   'P 1'
#
loop_
_entity.id
_entity.type
_entity.pdbx_description
1 polymer ?
#
loop_
_entity_poly.entity_id
_entity_poly.type
_entity_poly.pdbx_seq_one_letter_code
_entity_poly.pdbx_strand_id
1 'polypeptide(L)'
;RAQQVTYLKATQIKALTAKQKTSINNKKENLQPMQILCVGYILVLVVLSFSGLLSGMIVLLISLMNVLSYWLYVQDKEAAQLGNRRIPENALHLVAFLGGWPAAWLAQQKLRHKTQKQPFRQIYFCTIAFNIILILWLISPLNGLNI
;
A
#
# COMPACT_ATOMS: atom_id res chain seq x y z
N ARG A 1 40.45 -35.63 -9.61
CA ARG A 1 39.34 -34.99 -10.37
C ARG A 1 38.03 -34.83 -9.50
N ALA A 2 37.63 -35.83 -8.73
CA ALA A 2 36.43 -35.77 -7.89
C ALA A 2 36.50 -34.68 -6.80
N GLN A 3 37.61 -34.52 -6.12
CA GLN A 3 37.82 -33.50 -5.07
C GLN A 3 37.74 -32.06 -5.61
N GLN A 4 38.26 -31.79 -6.80
CA GLN A 4 38.14 -30.47 -7.45
C GLN A 4 36.69 -30.09 -7.77
N VAL A 5 35.89 -31.03 -8.25
CA VAL A 5 34.48 -30.82 -8.55
C VAL A 5 33.68 -30.49 -7.27
N THR A 6 33.98 -31.18 -6.17
CA THR A 6 33.34 -30.94 -4.87
C THR A 6 33.72 -29.57 -4.31
N TYR A 7 34.99 -29.17 -4.43
CA TYR A 7 35.46 -27.86 -4.00
C TYR A 7 34.80 -26.69 -4.79
N LEU A 8 34.73 -26.84 -6.11
CA LEU A 8 34.05 -25.84 -6.98
C LEU A 8 32.58 -25.70 -6.68
N LYS A 9 31.87 -26.82 -6.45
CA LYS A 9 30.44 -26.78 -6.03
C LYS A 9 30.25 -26.07 -4.68
N ALA A 10 31.11 -26.37 -3.69
CA ALA A 10 31.04 -25.72 -2.38
C ALA A 10 31.32 -24.21 -2.47
N THR A 11 32.26 -23.79 -3.32
CA THR A 11 32.56 -22.37 -3.54
C THR A 11 31.42 -21.65 -4.25
N GLN A 12 30.78 -22.27 -5.25
CA GLN A 12 29.60 -21.73 -5.92
C GLN A 12 28.40 -21.59 -4.96
N ILE A 13 28.16 -22.59 -4.12
CA ILE A 13 27.09 -22.54 -3.11
C ILE A 13 27.34 -21.39 -2.13
N LYS A 14 28.56 -21.21 -1.64
CA LYS A 14 28.92 -20.09 -0.75
C LYS A 14 28.72 -18.73 -1.43
N ALA A 15 29.13 -18.60 -2.69
CA ALA A 15 28.95 -17.36 -3.45
C ALA A 15 27.45 -17.03 -3.69
N LEU A 16 26.62 -18.03 -4.01
CA LEU A 16 25.19 -17.88 -4.15
C LEU A 16 24.51 -17.48 -2.84
N THR A 17 24.91 -18.12 -1.72
CA THR A 17 24.38 -17.79 -0.39
C THR A 17 24.78 -16.38 0.05
N ALA A 18 26.02 -15.96 -0.23
CA ALA A 18 26.48 -14.59 0.04
C ALA A 18 25.70 -13.56 -0.79
N LYS A 19 25.52 -13.81 -2.09
CA LYS A 19 24.74 -12.96 -2.99
C LYS A 19 23.27 -12.86 -2.57
N GLN A 20 22.71 -13.96 -2.10
CA GLN A 20 21.34 -14.02 -1.59
C GLN A 20 21.18 -13.26 -0.25
N LYS A 21 22.15 -13.38 0.67
CA LYS A 21 22.22 -12.61 1.92
C LYS A 21 22.34 -11.11 1.66
N THR A 22 23.19 -10.71 0.72
CA THR A 22 23.38 -9.29 0.35
C THR A 22 22.10 -8.72 -0.29
N SER A 23 21.43 -9.49 -1.15
CA SER A 23 20.15 -9.12 -1.75
C SER A 23 19.03 -8.99 -0.70
N ILE A 24 19.01 -9.85 0.32
CA ILE A 24 18.04 -9.79 1.42
C ILE A 24 18.33 -8.60 2.34
N ASN A 25 19.59 -8.29 2.61
CA ASN A 25 19.99 -7.20 3.49
C ASN A 25 19.74 -5.82 2.85
N ASN A 26 20.03 -5.66 1.56
CA ASN A 26 19.72 -4.43 0.81
C ASN A 26 18.21 -4.16 0.65
N LYS A 27 17.36 -5.18 0.87
CA LYS A 27 15.91 -5.03 0.81
C LYS A 27 15.29 -4.59 2.13
N LYS A 28 16.06 -4.57 3.23
CA LYS A 28 15.53 -4.34 4.58
C LYS A 28 15.58 -2.90 5.08
N GLU A 29 16.33 -2.00 4.46
CA GLU A 29 16.67 -0.73 5.12
C GLU A 29 16.14 0.56 4.48
N ASN A 30 15.53 0.51 3.31
CA ASN A 30 14.92 1.72 2.77
C ASN A 30 13.42 1.68 3.02
N LEU A 31 12.95 2.49 3.97
CA LEU A 31 11.55 2.89 4.06
C LEU A 31 11.11 3.31 2.64
N GLN A 32 10.27 2.50 2.03
CA GLN A 32 9.79 2.78 0.69
C GLN A 32 9.15 4.19 0.72
N PRO A 33 9.43 5.07 -0.24
CA PRO A 33 8.91 6.44 -0.23
C PRO A 33 7.38 6.48 -0.02
N MET A 34 6.71 5.43 -0.43
CA MET A 34 5.29 5.26 -0.23
C MET A 34 4.89 5.01 1.24
N GLN A 35 5.75 4.39 2.06
CA GLN A 35 5.50 4.23 3.51
C GLN A 35 5.55 5.59 4.20
N ILE A 36 6.51 6.41 3.84
CA ILE A 36 6.64 7.78 4.36
C ILE A 36 5.40 8.59 4.00
N LEU A 37 4.92 8.46 2.76
CA LEU A 37 3.72 9.14 2.29
C LEU A 37 2.46 8.67 3.04
N CYS A 38 2.31 7.37 3.31
CA CYS A 38 1.19 6.85 4.11
C CYS A 38 1.21 7.38 5.55
N VAL A 39 2.37 7.35 6.20
CA VAL A 39 2.53 7.86 7.57
C VAL A 39 2.29 9.37 7.61
N GLY A 40 2.86 10.13 6.67
CA GLY A 40 2.66 11.56 6.54
C GLY A 40 1.18 11.93 6.34
N TYR A 41 0.48 11.19 5.49
CA TYR A 41 -0.95 11.38 5.27
C TYR A 41 -1.77 11.17 6.55
N ILE A 42 -1.51 10.10 7.30
CA ILE A 42 -2.20 9.84 8.58
C ILE A 42 -1.91 10.94 9.59
N LEU A 43 -0.65 11.39 9.71
CA LEU A 43 -0.28 12.49 10.60
C LEU A 43 -1.00 13.79 10.23
N VAL A 44 -1.06 14.12 8.95
CA VAL A 44 -1.79 15.32 8.47
C VAL A 44 -3.28 15.23 8.84
N LEU A 45 -3.93 14.09 8.64
CA LEU A 45 -5.33 13.91 9.02
C LEU A 45 -5.55 14.10 10.53
N VAL A 46 -4.65 13.57 11.36
CA VAL A 46 -4.72 13.74 12.81
C VAL A 46 -4.57 15.22 13.19
N VAL A 47 -3.58 15.91 12.64
CA VAL A 47 -3.35 17.36 12.90
C VAL A 47 -4.56 18.18 12.46
N LEU A 48 -5.13 17.92 11.28
CA LEU A 48 -6.30 18.63 10.77
C LEU A 48 -7.56 18.38 11.61
N SER A 49 -7.69 17.20 12.18
CA SER A 49 -8.77 16.86 13.11
C SER A 49 -8.64 17.64 14.42
N PHE A 50 -7.43 17.70 15.00
CA PHE A 50 -7.17 18.45 16.24
C PHE A 50 -7.28 19.97 16.07
N SER A 51 -6.96 20.50 14.90
CA SER A 51 -7.11 21.94 14.59
C SER A 51 -8.55 22.36 14.27
N GLY A 52 -9.50 21.42 14.25
CA GLY A 52 -10.90 21.70 13.93
C GLY A 52 -11.17 22.03 12.45
N LEU A 53 -10.14 21.93 11.60
CA LEU A 53 -10.27 22.18 10.15
C LEU A 53 -10.96 21.01 9.42
N LEU A 54 -10.98 19.83 10.02
CA LEU A 54 -11.63 18.65 9.46
C LEU A 54 -12.61 18.05 10.47
N SER A 55 -13.85 17.84 10.05
CA SER A 55 -14.87 17.23 10.88
C SER A 55 -14.46 15.82 11.34
N GLY A 56 -14.67 15.49 12.61
CA GLY A 56 -14.43 14.15 13.14
C GLY A 56 -15.15 13.03 12.39
N MET A 57 -16.31 13.34 11.80
CA MET A 57 -17.06 12.41 10.95
C MET A 57 -16.27 12.01 9.69
N ILE A 58 -15.57 12.95 9.07
CA ILE A 58 -14.74 12.68 7.88
C ILE A 58 -13.57 11.80 8.26
N VAL A 59 -12.92 12.07 9.40
CA VAL A 59 -11.80 11.25 9.90
C VAL A 59 -12.26 9.83 10.22
N LEU A 60 -13.44 9.69 10.84
CA LEU A 60 -14.06 8.40 11.13
C LEU A 60 -14.32 7.61 9.82
N LEU A 61 -14.89 8.28 8.82
CA LEU A 61 -15.20 7.67 7.52
C LEU A 61 -13.93 7.20 6.81
N ILE A 62 -12.88 8.03 6.78
CA ILE A 62 -11.57 7.65 6.20
C ILE A 62 -10.97 6.46 6.95
N SER A 63 -11.06 6.44 8.28
CA SER A 63 -10.57 5.33 9.11
C SER A 63 -11.32 4.03 8.79
N LEU A 64 -12.64 4.09 8.67
CA LEU A 64 -13.48 2.96 8.28
C LEU A 64 -13.13 2.45 6.87
N MET A 65 -12.91 3.37 5.91
CA MET A 65 -12.50 3.01 4.55
C MET A 65 -11.12 2.32 4.53
N ASN A 66 -10.20 2.68 5.41
CA ASN A 66 -8.91 1.99 5.55
C ASN A 66 -9.08 0.56 6.06
N VAL A 67 -9.90 0.33 7.08
CA VAL A 67 -10.19 -1.02 7.59
C VAL A 67 -10.85 -1.87 6.51
N LEU A 68 -11.88 -1.32 5.85
CA LEU A 68 -12.60 -1.99 4.77
C LEU A 68 -11.66 -2.32 3.59
N SER A 69 -10.79 -1.39 3.22
CA SER A 69 -9.82 -1.59 2.15
C SER A 69 -8.91 -2.78 2.44
N TYR A 70 -8.29 -2.82 3.61
CA TYR A 70 -7.42 -3.93 3.99
C TYR A 70 -8.15 -5.27 3.96
N TRP A 71 -9.37 -5.32 4.53
CA TRP A 71 -10.20 -6.51 4.56
C TRP A 71 -10.56 -7.01 3.14
N LEU A 72 -10.97 -6.13 2.23
CA LEU A 72 -11.26 -6.49 0.85
C LEU A 72 -10.05 -7.11 0.12
N TYR A 73 -8.85 -6.57 0.34
CA TYR A 73 -7.62 -7.15 -0.23
C TYR A 73 -7.32 -8.55 0.33
N VAL A 74 -7.59 -8.81 1.61
CA VAL A 74 -7.46 -10.15 2.21
C VAL A 74 -8.44 -11.11 1.54
N GLN A 75 -9.71 -10.72 1.44
CA GLN A 75 -10.76 -11.53 0.80
C GLN A 75 -10.46 -11.81 -0.68
N ASP A 76 -9.99 -10.81 -1.43
CA ASP A 76 -9.63 -11.01 -2.85
C ASP A 76 -8.46 -11.99 -3.01
N LYS A 77 -7.47 -11.95 -2.09
CA LYS A 77 -6.37 -12.91 -2.09
C LYS A 77 -6.84 -14.33 -1.75
N GLU A 78 -7.65 -14.48 -0.71
CA GLU A 78 -8.21 -15.78 -0.32
C GLU A 78 -9.07 -16.38 -1.44
N ALA A 79 -9.95 -15.57 -2.03
CA ALA A 79 -10.76 -15.98 -3.17
C ALA A 79 -9.90 -16.45 -4.36
N ALA A 80 -8.78 -15.73 -4.63
CA ALA A 80 -7.85 -16.11 -5.68
C ALA A 80 -7.14 -17.45 -5.40
N GLN A 81 -6.85 -17.76 -4.13
CA GLN A 81 -6.21 -19.01 -3.73
C GLN A 81 -7.17 -20.21 -3.77
N LEU A 82 -8.42 -19.98 -3.42
CA LEU A 82 -9.47 -21.01 -3.39
C LEU A 82 -10.16 -21.23 -4.75
N GLY A 83 -9.77 -20.46 -5.79
CA GLY A 83 -10.44 -20.49 -7.10
C GLY A 83 -11.87 -19.94 -7.10
N ASN A 84 -12.24 -19.20 -6.06
CA ASN A 84 -13.54 -18.57 -5.90
C ASN A 84 -13.65 -17.27 -6.73
N ARG A 85 -14.88 -16.72 -6.80
CA ARG A 85 -15.13 -15.44 -7.47
C ARG A 85 -14.36 -14.32 -6.78
N ARG A 86 -13.47 -13.68 -7.54
CA ARG A 86 -12.62 -12.58 -7.06
C ARG A 86 -13.40 -11.28 -6.93
N ILE A 87 -12.92 -10.41 -6.04
CA ILE A 87 -13.49 -9.06 -5.88
C ILE A 87 -13.14 -8.24 -7.14
N PRO A 88 -14.14 -7.51 -7.72
CA PRO A 88 -13.89 -6.63 -8.85
C PRO A 88 -12.86 -5.56 -8.51
N GLU A 89 -11.92 -5.29 -9.44
CA GLU A 89 -10.86 -4.29 -9.22
C GLU A 89 -11.43 -2.89 -8.98
N ASN A 90 -12.57 -2.58 -9.62
CA ASN A 90 -13.27 -1.30 -9.43
C ASN A 90 -13.70 -1.07 -7.97
N ALA A 91 -14.12 -2.13 -7.26
CA ALA A 91 -14.47 -2.02 -5.84
C ALA A 91 -13.26 -1.66 -4.98
N LEU A 92 -12.09 -2.26 -5.26
CA LEU A 92 -10.85 -1.95 -4.57
C LEU A 92 -10.39 -0.51 -4.83
N HIS A 93 -10.54 -0.03 -6.08
CA HIS A 93 -10.23 1.35 -6.44
C HIS A 93 -11.20 2.35 -5.81
N LEU A 94 -12.49 2.02 -5.73
CA LEU A 94 -13.50 2.87 -5.11
C LEU A 94 -13.20 3.10 -3.63
N VAL A 95 -12.90 2.03 -2.88
CA VAL A 95 -12.57 2.15 -1.45
C VAL A 95 -11.26 2.89 -1.24
N ALA A 96 -10.27 2.69 -2.12
CA ALA A 96 -9.03 3.47 -2.10
C ALA A 96 -9.29 4.95 -2.37
N PHE A 97 -10.15 5.28 -3.32
CA PHE A 97 -10.57 6.65 -3.64
C PHE A 97 -11.27 7.36 -2.46
N LEU A 98 -12.10 6.64 -1.71
CA LEU A 98 -12.80 7.16 -0.51
C LEU A 98 -11.89 7.34 0.72
N GLY A 99 -10.57 7.21 0.56
CA GLY A 99 -9.58 7.43 1.62
C GLY A 99 -8.90 6.17 2.14
N GLY A 100 -9.29 4.98 1.66
CA GLY A 100 -8.70 3.69 2.06
C GLY A 100 -7.37 3.34 1.38
N TRP A 101 -6.77 4.25 0.62
CA TRP A 101 -5.55 4.00 -0.14
C TRP A 101 -4.31 3.65 0.72
N PRO A 102 -4.09 4.21 1.94
CA PRO A 102 -2.94 3.80 2.74
C PRO A 102 -3.00 2.32 3.14
N ALA A 103 -4.18 1.87 3.57
CA ALA A 103 -4.39 0.47 3.92
C ALA A 103 -4.37 -0.46 2.69
N ALA A 104 -4.87 0.00 1.53
CA ALA A 104 -4.76 -0.70 0.27
C ALA A 104 -3.29 -0.95 -0.10
N TRP A 105 -2.44 0.09 0.02
CA TRP A 105 -1.02 -0.05 -0.24
C TRP A 105 -0.36 -1.06 0.69
N LEU A 106 -0.66 -0.97 1.99
CA LEU A 106 -0.13 -1.87 3.02
C LEU A 106 -0.55 -3.32 2.76
N ALA A 107 -1.80 -3.53 2.35
CA ALA A 107 -2.32 -4.83 1.95
C ALA A 107 -1.59 -5.38 0.71
N GLN A 108 -1.42 -4.57 -0.33
CA GLN A 108 -0.67 -4.96 -1.53
C GLN A 108 0.75 -5.43 -1.17
N GLN A 109 1.47 -4.71 -0.31
CA GLN A 109 2.81 -5.06 0.12
C GLN A 109 2.86 -6.35 0.97
N LYS A 110 2.03 -6.42 2.03
CA LYS A 110 2.00 -7.58 2.93
C LYS A 110 1.51 -8.85 2.25
N LEU A 111 0.47 -8.73 1.44
CA LEU A 111 -0.14 -9.86 0.75
C LEU A 111 0.61 -10.20 -0.55
N ARG A 112 1.53 -9.37 -1.02
CA ARG A 112 2.22 -9.48 -2.32
C ARG A 112 1.23 -9.70 -3.46
N HIS A 113 0.09 -9.00 -3.39
CA HIS A 113 -1.04 -9.16 -4.30
C HIS A 113 -1.25 -7.91 -5.14
N LYS A 114 -1.38 -8.07 -6.48
CA LYS A 114 -1.60 -6.99 -7.47
C LYS A 114 -0.50 -5.91 -7.55
N THR A 115 0.66 -6.09 -6.92
CA THR A 115 1.77 -5.12 -6.94
C THR A 115 2.42 -4.94 -8.32
N GLN A 116 2.29 -5.93 -9.20
CA GLN A 116 2.94 -5.97 -10.52
C GLN A 116 1.98 -5.69 -11.70
N LYS A 117 0.66 -5.64 -11.45
CA LYS A 117 -0.33 -5.43 -12.52
C LYS A 117 -0.35 -3.96 -12.94
N GLN A 118 0.24 -3.64 -14.09
CA GLN A 118 0.43 -2.28 -14.58
C GLN A 118 -0.87 -1.44 -14.65
N PRO A 119 -1.98 -1.87 -15.30
CA PRO A 119 -3.19 -1.04 -15.37
C PRO A 119 -3.78 -0.78 -13.98
N PHE A 120 -3.77 -1.76 -13.09
CA PHE A 120 -4.24 -1.61 -11.72
C PHE A 120 -3.43 -0.55 -10.95
N ARG A 121 -2.11 -0.57 -11.08
CA ARG A 121 -1.21 0.35 -10.39
C ARG A 121 -1.37 1.80 -10.85
N GLN A 122 -1.58 2.03 -12.15
CA GLN A 122 -1.82 3.37 -12.70
C GLN A 122 -3.11 3.97 -12.14
N ILE A 123 -4.22 3.23 -12.20
CA ILE A 123 -5.51 3.67 -11.66
C ILE A 123 -5.39 3.94 -10.16
N TYR A 124 -4.69 3.08 -9.42
CA TYR A 124 -4.45 3.26 -7.99
C TYR A 124 -3.72 4.57 -7.67
N PHE A 125 -2.67 4.95 -8.41
CA PHE A 125 -2.01 6.24 -8.22
C PHE A 125 -2.90 7.42 -8.57
N CYS A 126 -3.74 7.31 -9.59
CA CYS A 126 -4.76 8.32 -9.89
C CYS A 126 -5.74 8.50 -8.72
N THR A 127 -6.19 7.40 -8.08
CA THR A 127 -7.09 7.50 -6.91
C THR A 127 -6.44 8.22 -5.74
N ILE A 128 -5.14 8.01 -5.50
CA ILE A 128 -4.39 8.72 -4.46
C ILE A 128 -4.33 10.22 -4.77
N ALA A 129 -3.95 10.58 -5.99
CA ALA A 129 -3.86 11.98 -6.41
C ALA A 129 -5.21 12.71 -6.25
N PHE A 130 -6.30 12.08 -6.71
CA PHE A 130 -7.65 12.62 -6.56
C PHE A 130 -8.07 12.77 -5.10
N ASN A 131 -7.77 11.79 -4.24
CA ASN A 131 -8.09 11.85 -2.83
C ASN A 131 -7.36 12.99 -2.12
N ILE A 132 -6.07 13.20 -2.41
CA ILE A 132 -5.28 14.31 -1.85
C ILE A 132 -5.86 15.64 -2.32
N ILE A 133 -6.18 15.79 -3.61
CA ILE A 133 -6.79 17.01 -4.16
C ILE A 133 -8.13 17.27 -3.50
N LEU A 134 -8.96 16.26 -3.29
CA LEU A 134 -10.26 16.38 -2.63
C LEU A 134 -10.12 16.89 -1.19
N ILE A 135 -9.18 16.37 -0.42
CA ILE A 135 -8.92 16.81 0.95
C ILE A 135 -8.42 18.26 0.97
N LEU A 136 -7.49 18.61 0.08
CA LEU A 136 -7.01 19.99 -0.04
C LEU A 136 -8.13 20.96 -0.42
N TRP A 137 -9.04 20.54 -1.29
CA TRP A 137 -10.21 21.34 -1.66
C TRP A 137 -11.19 21.50 -0.48
N LEU A 138 -11.43 20.45 0.30
CA LEU A 138 -12.28 20.50 1.50
C LEU A 138 -11.76 21.48 2.57
N ILE A 139 -10.43 21.59 2.71
CA ILE A 139 -9.77 22.47 3.68
C ILE A 139 -9.68 23.91 3.14
N SER A 140 -9.78 24.08 1.82
CA SER A 140 -9.66 25.40 1.19
C SER A 140 -10.82 26.32 1.61
N PRO A 141 -10.53 27.59 1.96
CA PRO A 141 -11.58 28.58 2.26
C PRO A 141 -12.47 28.90 1.05
N LEU A 142 -12.12 28.42 -0.13
CA LEU A 142 -12.89 28.64 -1.38
C LEU A 142 -14.16 27.83 -1.47
N ASN A 143 -14.35 26.79 -0.67
CA ASN A 143 -15.53 25.91 -0.75
C ASN A 143 -16.76 26.43 -0.01
N GLY A 144 -16.65 27.50 0.79
CA GLY A 144 -17.78 28.07 1.53
C GLY A 144 -18.47 27.14 2.52
N LEU A 145 -17.98 25.91 2.64
CA LEU A 145 -18.45 24.92 3.59
C LEU A 145 -17.65 25.12 4.88
N ASN A 146 -18.18 25.91 5.81
CA ASN A 146 -17.73 25.91 7.20
C ASN A 146 -18.15 24.57 7.82
N ILE A 147 -17.33 23.52 7.64
CA ILE A 147 -17.54 22.19 8.20
C ILE A 147 -16.76 22.06 9.50
#